data_8ae25be26a3164bc03ad0745c4108c85
#
_entry.id   8ae25be26a3164bc03ad0745c4108c85
#
_cell.length_a   1.000
_cell.length_b   1.000
_cell.length_c   1.000
_cell.angle_alpha   90.00
_cell.angle_beta   90.00
_cell.angle_gamma   90.00
#
_symmetry.space_group_name_H-M   'P 1'
#
loop_
_entity.id
_entity.type
_entity.pdbx_description
1 polymer ?
#
loop_
_entity_poly.entity_id
_entity_poly.type
_entity_poly.pdbx_seq_one_letter_code
_entity_poly.pdbx_strand_id
1 'polypeptide(L)'
;MFERINRKAAAVAATALAGTGLVGVVATADAAARTAQVTNLRTGSHSGFDRIVLDYKGKKPAMKISIVNSLYSCGKGDRLSIPGDKILAIDLTPAQAHNGKGEDVYTGPGQLSTTPMSLLSIRGVRMACDFEGHVTFGIGIKDNVRRITYGFLADPKRVYIDLKR
;
A
#
# COMPACT_ATOMS: atom_id res chain seq x y z
N MET A 1 33.92 -68.81 52.90
CA MET A 1 34.54 -67.50 52.77
C MET A 1 34.29 -67.00 51.33
N PHE A 2 33.16 -66.40 51.09
CA PHE A 2 32.78 -65.95 49.78
C PHE A 2 32.21 -64.52 49.93
N GLU A 3 32.94 -63.59 49.42
CA GLU A 3 32.61 -62.19 49.37
C GLU A 3 31.56 -61.91 48.30
N ARG A 4 30.46 -61.23 48.65
CA ARG A 4 29.41 -60.87 47.74
C ARG A 4 29.76 -59.52 47.14
N ILE A 5 30.00 -59.51 45.86
CA ILE A 5 30.17 -58.24 45.06
C ILE A 5 28.79 -57.69 44.75
N ASN A 6 28.50 -56.54 45.34
CA ASN A 6 27.25 -55.80 45.15
C ASN A 6 27.37 -54.87 43.89
N ARG A 7 26.77 -55.26 42.78
CA ARG A 7 26.69 -54.44 41.57
C ARG A 7 25.50 -53.55 41.67
N LYS A 8 25.76 -52.29 41.95
CA LYS A 8 24.76 -51.23 41.83
C LYS A 8 24.55 -50.89 40.32
N ALA A 9 23.37 -51.19 39.79
CA ALA A 9 22.95 -50.76 38.46
C ALA A 9 22.59 -49.25 38.50
N ALA A 10 23.34 -48.42 37.76
CA ALA A 10 23.02 -47.06 37.56
C ALA A 10 22.02 -46.98 36.42
N ALA A 11 20.80 -46.54 36.74
CA ALA A 11 19.79 -46.21 35.75
C ALA A 11 20.12 -44.83 35.14
N VAL A 12 20.47 -44.84 33.88
CA VAL A 12 20.58 -43.59 33.08
C VAL A 12 19.20 -43.18 32.64
N ALA A 13 18.66 -42.14 33.25
CA ALA A 13 17.43 -41.51 32.79
C ALA A 13 17.77 -40.63 31.56
N ALA A 14 17.34 -41.04 30.38
CA ALA A 14 17.38 -40.24 29.19
C ALA A 14 16.25 -39.20 29.24
N THR A 15 16.59 -37.98 29.56
CA THR A 15 15.65 -36.83 29.47
C THR A 15 15.57 -36.39 28.02
N ALA A 16 14.48 -36.77 27.34
CA ALA A 16 14.15 -36.24 26.01
C ALA A 16 13.66 -34.80 26.19
N LEU A 17 14.50 -33.83 25.84
CA LEU A 17 14.10 -32.45 25.66
C LEU A 17 13.30 -32.33 24.32
N ALA A 18 11.98 -32.35 24.43
CA ALA A 18 11.10 -31.95 23.35
C ALA A 18 11.21 -30.42 23.19
N GLY A 19 12.14 -29.98 22.37
CA GLY A 19 12.23 -28.59 21.94
C GLY A 19 11.08 -28.28 21.00
N THR A 20 9.93 -27.82 21.51
CA THR A 20 8.93 -27.16 20.73
C THR A 20 9.50 -25.81 20.30
N GLY A 21 10.08 -25.77 19.10
CA GLY A 21 10.48 -24.54 18.45
C GLY A 21 9.22 -23.68 18.17
N LEU A 22 8.92 -22.77 19.06
CA LEU A 22 8.07 -21.62 18.75
C LEU A 22 8.84 -20.78 17.73
N VAL A 23 8.66 -21.07 16.45
CA VAL A 23 9.02 -20.14 15.38
C VAL A 23 8.06 -18.97 15.50
N GLY A 24 8.47 -17.99 16.28
CA GLY A 24 7.70 -16.78 16.50
C GLY A 24 7.53 -16.03 15.19
N VAL A 25 6.30 -15.96 14.72
CA VAL A 25 5.86 -15.02 13.67
C VAL A 25 5.87 -13.61 14.26
N VAL A 26 7.06 -13.04 14.47
CA VAL A 26 7.21 -11.64 14.98
C VAL A 26 7.42 -10.65 13.84
N ALA A 27 7.48 -11.11 12.57
CA ALA A 27 7.86 -10.28 11.44
C ALA A 27 6.73 -9.39 10.87
N THR A 28 5.45 -9.64 11.19
CA THR A 28 4.34 -8.96 10.53
C THR A 28 4.00 -7.58 11.10
N ALA A 29 4.19 -7.35 12.39
CA ALA A 29 3.85 -6.08 13.01
C ALA A 29 4.86 -4.96 12.66
N ASP A 30 6.13 -5.28 12.52
CA ASP A 30 7.20 -4.30 12.23
C ASP A 30 7.18 -3.88 10.74
N ALA A 31 6.84 -4.77 9.82
CA ALA A 31 6.68 -4.45 8.41
C ALA A 31 5.48 -3.51 8.17
N ALA A 32 4.35 -3.74 8.85
CA ALA A 32 3.18 -2.87 8.79
C ALA A 32 3.46 -1.46 9.36
N ALA A 33 4.31 -1.35 10.38
CA ALA A 33 4.72 -0.06 10.94
C ALA A 33 5.64 0.74 9.99
N ARG A 34 6.33 0.08 9.07
CA ARG A 34 7.28 0.70 8.12
C ARG A 34 6.67 1.04 6.77
N THR A 35 5.48 0.59 6.47
CA THR A 35 4.79 0.75 5.20
C THR A 35 3.60 1.71 5.34
N ALA A 36 3.36 2.54 4.35
CA ALA A 36 2.14 3.33 4.28
C ALA A 36 0.97 2.42 3.91
N GLN A 37 -0.12 2.47 4.65
CA GLN A 37 -1.35 1.79 4.32
C GLN A 37 -2.34 2.80 3.76
N VAL A 38 -2.54 2.80 2.44
CA VAL A 38 -3.46 3.71 1.76
C VAL A 38 -4.88 3.22 1.97
N THR A 39 -5.74 4.08 2.49
CA THR A 39 -7.10 3.69 2.90
C THR A 39 -8.19 4.32 2.06
N ASN A 40 -7.93 5.50 1.48
CA ASN A 40 -8.94 6.19 0.68
C ASN A 40 -8.31 7.19 -0.29
N LEU A 41 -9.05 7.53 -1.36
CA LEU A 41 -8.78 8.64 -2.26
C LEU A 41 -10.04 9.47 -2.39
N ARG A 42 -9.91 10.78 -2.24
CA ARG A 42 -11.00 11.73 -2.40
C ARG A 42 -10.60 12.79 -3.41
N THR A 43 -11.57 13.33 -4.12
CA THR A 43 -11.38 14.42 -5.06
C THR A 43 -12.37 15.53 -4.76
N GLY A 44 -11.98 16.77 -5.02
CA GLY A 44 -12.85 17.93 -4.84
C GLY A 44 -12.43 19.10 -5.71
N SER A 45 -13.41 19.90 -6.12
CA SER A 45 -13.18 21.12 -6.88
C SER A 45 -13.12 22.33 -5.97
N HIS A 46 -12.18 23.22 -6.24
CA HIS A 46 -11.96 24.48 -5.56
C HIS A 46 -11.88 25.62 -6.59
N SER A 47 -11.93 26.88 -6.12
CA SER A 47 -11.72 28.02 -6.99
C SER A 47 -10.30 27.99 -7.57
N GLY A 48 -10.18 27.72 -8.88
CA GLY A 48 -8.90 27.69 -9.60
C GLY A 48 -8.16 26.36 -9.65
N PHE A 49 -8.57 25.33 -8.91
CA PHE A 49 -7.93 24.02 -8.92
C PHE A 49 -8.85 22.86 -8.51
N ASP A 50 -8.54 21.67 -8.93
CA ASP A 50 -9.10 20.43 -8.37
C ASP A 50 -8.07 19.80 -7.45
N ARG A 51 -8.53 19.23 -6.33
CA ARG A 51 -7.68 18.57 -5.33
C ARG A 51 -7.92 17.07 -5.28
N ILE A 52 -6.85 16.33 -5.22
CA ILE A 52 -6.83 14.90 -4.88
C ILE A 52 -6.28 14.79 -3.45
N VAL A 53 -6.91 13.97 -2.61
CA VAL A 53 -6.44 13.64 -1.26
C VAL A 53 -6.35 12.13 -1.13
N LEU A 54 -5.18 11.63 -0.76
CA LEU A 54 -4.95 10.23 -0.41
C LEU A 54 -4.80 10.15 1.11
N ASP A 55 -5.68 9.40 1.76
CA ASP A 55 -5.60 9.10 3.19
C ASP A 55 -4.74 7.87 3.41
N TYR A 56 -3.84 7.90 4.39
CA TYR A 56 -2.99 6.76 4.71
C TYR A 56 -2.72 6.64 6.22
N LYS A 57 -2.34 5.43 6.65
CA LYS A 57 -1.85 5.10 7.99
C LYS A 57 -0.39 4.66 7.91
N GLY A 58 0.28 4.51 9.06
CA GLY A 58 1.66 4.04 9.12
C GLY A 58 2.70 5.10 8.77
N LYS A 59 3.77 4.70 8.10
CA LYS A 59 4.90 5.57 7.74
C LYS A 59 4.54 6.45 6.54
N LYS A 60 5.12 7.65 6.47
CA LYS A 60 5.04 8.51 5.29
C LYS A 60 5.72 7.83 4.09
N PRO A 61 5.01 7.61 2.97
CA PRO A 61 5.61 7.04 1.77
C PRO A 61 6.45 8.09 1.02
N ALA A 62 7.39 7.63 0.20
CA ALA A 62 7.85 8.41 -0.92
C ALA A 62 6.74 8.49 -1.97
N MET A 63 6.72 9.57 -2.75
CA MET A 63 5.73 9.77 -3.81
C MET A 63 6.42 10.22 -5.09
N LYS A 64 6.12 9.52 -6.17
CA LYS A 64 6.49 9.92 -7.53
C LYS A 64 5.24 10.29 -8.30
N ILE A 65 5.28 11.43 -8.98
CA ILE A 65 4.20 11.91 -9.86
C ILE A 65 4.74 12.03 -11.27
N SER A 66 4.00 11.52 -12.25
CA SER A 66 4.34 11.66 -13.67
C SER A 66 3.08 11.82 -14.51
N ILE A 67 3.19 12.53 -15.64
CA ILE A 67 2.13 12.64 -16.65
C ILE A 67 2.47 11.65 -17.77
N VAL A 68 1.53 10.76 -18.08
CA VAL A 68 1.69 9.72 -19.09
C VAL A 68 0.48 9.65 -20.02
N ASN A 69 0.65 9.12 -21.23
CA ASN A 69 -0.44 8.91 -22.18
C ASN A 69 -1.16 7.57 -21.97
N SER A 70 -0.52 6.63 -21.29
CA SER A 70 -1.08 5.31 -21.01
C SER A 70 -0.59 4.82 -19.66
N LEU A 71 -1.43 4.07 -18.96
CA LEU A 71 -1.12 3.40 -17.70
C LEU A 71 -1.54 1.94 -17.80
N TYR A 72 -0.78 1.06 -17.18
CA TYR A 72 -0.98 -0.38 -17.23
C TYR A 72 -1.18 -0.92 -15.81
N SER A 73 -1.94 -2.00 -15.69
CA SER A 73 -2.07 -2.73 -14.43
C SER A 73 -0.76 -3.43 -14.10
N CYS A 74 -0.39 -3.50 -12.81
CA CYS A 74 0.67 -4.41 -12.37
C CYS A 74 0.20 -5.87 -12.48
N GLY A 75 1.13 -6.79 -12.59
CA GLY A 75 0.87 -8.22 -12.77
C GLY A 75 0.57 -8.58 -14.22
N LYS A 76 -0.62 -8.30 -14.74
CA LYS A 76 -1.02 -8.68 -16.12
C LYS A 76 -0.49 -7.74 -17.19
N GLY A 77 -0.20 -6.49 -16.86
CA GLY A 77 0.23 -5.48 -17.83
C GLY A 77 -0.90 -5.01 -18.77
N ASP A 78 -2.17 -5.16 -18.38
CA ASP A 78 -3.30 -4.71 -19.16
C ASP A 78 -3.35 -3.18 -19.19
N ARG A 79 -3.58 -2.61 -20.37
CA ARG A 79 -3.78 -1.17 -20.51
C ARG A 79 -5.08 -0.75 -19.84
N LEU A 80 -4.98 0.24 -18.94
CA LEU A 80 -6.13 0.76 -18.22
C LEU A 80 -6.85 1.85 -19.04
N SER A 81 -8.17 1.72 -19.16
CA SER A 81 -9.01 2.77 -19.75
C SER A 81 -9.37 3.78 -18.66
N ILE A 82 -8.79 4.98 -18.72
CA ILE A 82 -9.02 6.06 -17.78
C ILE A 82 -9.42 7.29 -18.59
N PRO A 83 -10.63 7.87 -18.40
CA PRO A 83 -11.08 9.04 -19.14
C PRO A 83 -10.20 10.25 -18.84
N GLY A 84 -9.86 11.03 -19.86
CA GLY A 84 -9.04 12.24 -19.78
C GLY A 84 -8.15 12.38 -21.00
N ASP A 85 -7.56 13.56 -21.17
CA ASP A 85 -6.62 13.84 -22.27
C ASP A 85 -5.25 13.24 -21.98
N LYS A 86 -4.86 13.18 -20.67
CA LYS A 86 -3.65 12.58 -20.14
C LYS A 86 -3.94 11.87 -18.82
N ILE A 87 -2.98 11.12 -18.34
CA ILE A 87 -3.06 10.43 -17.05
C ILE A 87 -1.96 10.96 -16.15
N LEU A 88 -2.36 11.45 -14.97
CA LEU A 88 -1.47 11.70 -13.85
C LEU A 88 -1.28 10.37 -13.10
N ALA A 89 -0.12 9.78 -13.20
CA ALA A 89 0.28 8.60 -12.45
C ALA A 89 0.90 9.04 -11.12
N ILE A 90 0.36 8.52 -10.01
CA ILE A 90 0.80 8.77 -8.65
C ILE A 90 1.26 7.43 -8.08
N ASP A 91 2.54 7.27 -7.83
CA ASP A 91 3.13 6.08 -7.22
C ASP A 91 3.59 6.38 -5.79
N LEU A 92 3.15 5.57 -4.84
CA LEU A 92 3.51 5.63 -3.42
C LEU A 92 4.34 4.42 -3.05
N THR A 93 5.50 4.62 -2.39
CA THR A 93 6.39 3.53 -1.97
C THR A 93 7.20 3.90 -0.71
N PRO A 94 7.43 2.99 0.28
CA PRO A 94 6.73 1.73 0.43
C PRO A 94 5.27 1.96 0.83
N ALA A 95 4.34 1.35 0.10
CA ALA A 95 2.90 1.48 0.34
C ALA A 95 2.15 0.19 0.01
N GLN A 96 0.98 0.03 0.59
CA GLN A 96 0.03 -1.06 0.33
C GLN A 96 -1.40 -0.56 0.53
N ALA A 97 -2.36 -1.17 -0.16
CA ALA A 97 -3.79 -0.89 -0.03
C ALA A 97 -4.55 -2.04 0.65
N HIS A 98 -3.83 -3.02 1.20
CA HIS A 98 -4.31 -4.17 1.97
C HIS A 98 -3.67 -4.21 3.37
N ASN A 99 -4.20 -5.03 4.26
CA ASN A 99 -3.60 -5.28 5.59
C ASN A 99 -2.59 -6.43 5.54
N GLY A 100 -1.97 -6.73 6.69
CA GLY A 100 -1.01 -7.82 6.81
C GLY A 100 -1.57 -9.24 6.59
N LYS A 101 -2.91 -9.37 6.42
CA LYS A 101 -3.59 -10.61 6.07
C LYS A 101 -3.96 -10.68 4.58
N GLY A 102 -3.64 -9.66 3.80
CA GLY A 102 -4.01 -9.55 2.39
C GLY A 102 -5.45 -9.06 2.15
N GLU A 103 -6.15 -8.60 3.20
CA GLU A 103 -7.50 -8.06 3.06
C GLU A 103 -7.43 -6.60 2.62
N ASP A 104 -8.25 -6.21 1.65
CA ASP A 104 -8.33 -4.84 1.17
C ASP A 104 -8.73 -3.88 2.30
N VAL A 105 -7.99 -2.79 2.45
CA VAL A 105 -8.30 -1.70 3.39
C VAL A 105 -8.61 -0.39 2.67
N TYR A 106 -8.36 -0.35 1.38
CA TYR A 106 -8.73 0.77 0.53
C TYR A 106 -10.20 0.69 0.14
N THR A 107 -10.96 1.75 0.44
CA THR A 107 -12.40 1.84 0.16
C THR A 107 -12.76 2.97 -0.81
N GLY A 108 -11.75 3.63 -1.37
CA GLY A 108 -11.91 4.77 -2.27
C GLY A 108 -12.28 4.38 -3.71
N PRO A 109 -12.48 5.39 -4.58
CA PRO A 109 -12.80 5.16 -5.98
C PRO A 109 -11.64 4.52 -6.75
N GLY A 110 -11.96 3.77 -7.80
CA GLY A 110 -10.98 3.18 -8.70
C GLY A 110 -10.35 1.88 -8.22
N GLN A 111 -10.84 1.25 -7.15
CA GLN A 111 -10.30 -0.01 -6.62
C GLN A 111 -10.42 -1.17 -7.61
N LEU A 112 -11.64 -1.51 -8.00
CA LEU A 112 -11.91 -2.65 -8.89
C LEU A 112 -12.02 -2.25 -10.37
N SER A 113 -12.52 -1.05 -10.62
CA SER A 113 -12.74 -0.53 -11.97
C SER A 113 -12.48 0.98 -12.01
N THR A 114 -12.33 1.53 -13.21
CA THR A 114 -12.22 2.97 -13.36
C THR A 114 -13.51 3.66 -12.89
N THR A 115 -13.38 4.62 -11.97
CA THR A 115 -14.49 5.47 -11.53
C THR A 115 -14.46 6.77 -12.30
N PRO A 116 -15.47 7.08 -13.16
CA PRO A 116 -15.58 8.35 -13.85
C PRO A 116 -15.78 9.51 -12.86
N MET A 117 -15.23 10.68 -13.21
CA MET A 117 -15.33 11.91 -12.42
C MET A 117 -15.78 13.07 -13.31
N SER A 118 -16.56 14.01 -12.74
CA SER A 118 -17.07 15.20 -13.44
C SER A 118 -16.54 16.49 -12.85
N LEU A 119 -15.26 16.51 -12.50
CA LEU A 119 -14.59 17.72 -12.01
C LEU A 119 -14.04 18.56 -13.15
N LEU A 120 -13.57 19.78 -12.86
CA LEU A 120 -13.12 20.70 -13.90
C LEU A 120 -11.88 20.22 -14.64
N SER A 121 -10.96 19.55 -13.93
CA SER A 121 -9.72 19.01 -14.48
C SER A 121 -9.60 17.48 -14.37
N ILE A 122 -10.33 16.83 -13.46
CA ILE A 122 -10.28 15.37 -13.24
C ILE A 122 -11.44 14.70 -13.96
N ARG A 123 -11.15 13.61 -14.71
CA ARG A 123 -12.12 12.85 -15.51
C ARG A 123 -12.31 11.42 -15.07
N GLY A 124 -11.37 10.83 -14.35
CA GLY A 124 -11.48 9.49 -13.85
C GLY A 124 -10.37 9.13 -12.87
N VAL A 125 -10.62 8.12 -12.07
CA VAL A 125 -9.67 7.57 -11.08
C VAL A 125 -9.61 6.07 -11.26
N ARG A 126 -8.40 5.51 -11.23
CA ARG A 126 -8.16 4.06 -11.24
C ARG A 126 -6.95 3.73 -10.36
N MET A 127 -7.09 2.76 -9.46
CA MET A 127 -5.94 2.09 -8.86
C MET A 127 -5.34 1.16 -9.91
N ALA A 128 -4.09 1.41 -10.28
CA ALA A 128 -3.38 0.64 -11.31
C ALA A 128 -2.58 -0.51 -10.70
N CYS A 129 -2.09 -0.32 -9.49
CA CYS A 129 -1.24 -1.28 -8.80
C CYS A 129 -1.43 -1.22 -7.28
N ASP A 130 -1.43 -2.39 -6.64
CA ASP A 130 -1.17 -2.63 -5.22
C ASP A 130 -0.34 -3.91 -5.14
N PHE A 131 0.99 -3.78 -5.34
CA PHE A 131 1.88 -4.93 -5.44
C PHE A 131 3.33 -4.55 -5.07
N GLU A 132 4.04 -5.45 -4.41
CA GLU A 132 5.47 -5.32 -4.04
C GLU A 132 5.84 -4.00 -3.37
N GLY A 133 4.97 -3.49 -2.51
CA GLY A 133 5.22 -2.25 -1.78
C GLY A 133 4.96 -0.98 -2.59
N HIS A 134 4.30 -1.09 -3.74
CA HIS A 134 3.85 0.02 -4.57
C HIS A 134 2.34 0.11 -4.62
N VAL A 135 1.81 1.31 -4.39
CA VAL A 135 0.41 1.63 -4.68
C VAL A 135 0.40 2.74 -5.73
N THR A 136 -0.11 2.41 -6.91
CA THR A 136 -0.15 3.36 -8.03
C THR A 136 -1.59 3.70 -8.39
N PHE A 137 -1.88 5.00 -8.48
CA PHE A 137 -3.14 5.52 -9.01
C PHE A 137 -2.93 6.21 -10.34
N GLY A 138 -3.88 5.99 -11.27
CA GLY A 138 -4.03 6.76 -12.49
C GLY A 138 -5.21 7.73 -12.35
N ILE A 139 -4.93 9.01 -12.51
CA ILE A 139 -5.93 10.07 -12.51
C ILE A 139 -6.02 10.62 -13.93
N GLY A 140 -7.15 10.43 -14.59
CA GLY A 140 -7.40 11.03 -15.89
C GLY A 140 -7.61 12.52 -15.76
N ILE A 141 -6.79 13.29 -16.43
CA ILE A 141 -6.78 14.76 -16.36
C ILE A 141 -7.01 15.40 -17.72
N LYS A 142 -7.56 16.61 -17.71
CA LYS A 142 -7.68 17.47 -18.89
C LYS A 142 -6.40 18.23 -19.20
N ASP A 143 -6.24 18.66 -20.43
CA ASP A 143 -5.12 19.52 -20.88
C ASP A 143 -5.15 20.94 -20.30
N ASN A 144 -6.21 21.32 -19.55
CA ASN A 144 -6.30 22.61 -18.89
C ASN A 144 -5.45 22.74 -17.61
N VAL A 145 -4.82 21.66 -17.16
CA VAL A 145 -3.91 21.65 -15.99
C VAL A 145 -2.59 22.34 -16.38
N ARG A 146 -2.29 23.47 -15.72
CA ARG A 146 -1.07 24.26 -15.96
C ARG A 146 0.02 24.00 -14.94
N ARG A 147 -0.38 23.68 -13.71
CA ARG A 147 0.57 23.44 -12.59
C ARG A 147 0.05 22.38 -11.63
N ILE A 148 0.94 21.53 -11.19
CA ILE A 148 0.67 20.53 -10.15
C ILE A 148 1.50 20.89 -8.92
N THR A 149 0.84 20.96 -7.76
CA THR A 149 1.50 21.13 -6.46
C THR A 149 1.01 20.06 -5.52
N TYR A 150 1.87 19.61 -4.58
CA TYR A 150 1.50 18.56 -3.64
C TYR A 150 2.20 18.75 -2.30
N GLY A 151 1.68 18.09 -1.28
CA GLY A 151 2.27 18.07 0.05
C GLY A 151 1.71 16.95 0.91
N PHE A 152 2.26 16.84 2.11
CA PHE A 152 1.88 15.87 3.13
C PHE A 152 1.34 16.59 4.36
N LEU A 153 0.26 16.05 4.94
CA LEU A 153 -0.33 16.47 6.20
C LEU A 153 -0.13 15.36 7.25
N ALA A 154 0.14 15.77 8.49
CA ALA A 154 0.52 14.83 9.56
C ALA A 154 -0.69 14.28 10.31
N ASP A 155 -1.72 15.09 10.53
CA ASP A 155 -2.88 14.71 11.34
C ASP A 155 -4.18 15.24 10.73
N PRO A 156 -5.07 14.35 10.26
CA PRO A 156 -4.76 12.95 9.89
C PRO A 156 -3.75 12.87 8.75
N LYS A 157 -3.01 11.76 8.67
CA LYS A 157 -2.00 11.54 7.63
C LYS A 157 -2.61 11.51 6.24
N ARG A 158 -2.20 12.43 5.38
CA ARG A 158 -2.74 12.60 4.01
C ARG A 158 -1.66 13.08 3.06
N VAL A 159 -1.81 12.69 1.81
CA VAL A 159 -1.18 13.38 0.68
C VAL A 159 -2.26 14.23 0.03
N TYR A 160 -1.95 15.47 -0.33
CA TYR A 160 -2.79 16.26 -1.20
C TYR A 160 -2.05 16.62 -2.48
N ILE A 161 -2.79 16.70 -3.58
CA ILE A 161 -2.27 17.08 -4.90
C ILE A 161 -3.27 18.05 -5.52
N ASP A 162 -2.80 19.25 -5.87
CA ASP A 162 -3.60 20.31 -6.50
C ASP A 162 -3.28 20.42 -7.98
N LEU A 163 -4.30 20.31 -8.79
CA LEU A 163 -4.27 20.48 -10.24
C LEU A 163 -4.78 21.89 -10.58
N LYS A 164 -3.87 22.82 -10.72
CA LYS A 164 -4.16 24.24 -11.01
C LYS A 164 -4.34 24.46 -12.50
N ARG A 165 -5.36 25.26 -12.82
CA ARG A 165 -5.71 25.67 -14.20
C ARG A 165 -5.03 26.98 -14.59
#